data_4d1090f64b0af7f7c162112d76508e12
#
_entry.id   4d1090f64b0af7f7c162112d76508e12
#
_cell.length_a   1.000
_cell.length_b   1.000
_cell.length_c   1.000
_cell.angle_alpha   90.00
_cell.angle_beta   90.00
_cell.angle_gamma   90.00
#
_symmetry.space_group_name_H-M   'P 1'
#
loop_
_entity.id
_entity.type
_entity.pdbx_description
1 polymer ?
#
loop_
_entity_poly.entity_id
_entity_poly.type
_entity_poly.pdbx_seq_one_letter_code
_entity_poly.pdbx_strand_id
1 'polypeptide(L)'
;DNASCALWTPDLFGYFLTGERVSEYTIASTGGFLDACRRKADSDILSKIGIRADMFPDIVMPGDFSVPLLPEIKEYTGSKASLVTVPSHDTASAFLAAPSSSEDAIFLSSGTWSIMGVMADEPVLSAEAMEHGFSNEGGAFGRITLIKNIMGLWIEQESRRQWKREGKSY
;
A
#
# COMPACT_ATOMS: atom_id res chain seq x y z
N ASP A 1 12.19 11.45 19.50
CA ASP A 1 13.66 11.41 19.63
C ASP A 1 14.23 10.05 20.04
N ASN A 2 13.39 9.05 20.33
CA ASN A 2 13.83 7.72 20.75
C ASN A 2 13.62 6.63 19.69
N ALA A 3 12.95 6.93 18.58
CA ALA A 3 12.74 5.98 17.50
C ALA A 3 13.98 5.91 16.59
N SER A 4 14.45 4.69 16.31
CA SER A 4 15.59 4.42 15.44
C SER A 4 15.18 3.87 14.06
N CYS A 5 13.96 3.38 13.94
CA CYS A 5 13.44 2.80 12.71
C CYS A 5 11.90 2.96 12.66
N ALA A 6 11.38 3.23 11.49
CA ALA A 6 9.96 3.24 11.19
C ALA A 6 9.65 2.11 10.20
N LEU A 7 8.64 1.31 10.52
CA LEU A 7 8.17 0.21 9.67
C LEU A 7 6.68 0.37 9.44
N TRP A 8 6.23 0.08 8.23
CA TRP A 8 4.82 -0.08 7.94
C TRP A 8 4.27 -1.32 8.64
N THR A 9 2.99 -1.35 8.92
CA THR A 9 2.39 -2.47 9.67
C THR A 9 2.69 -3.83 9.05
N PRO A 10 2.58 -4.06 7.74
CA PRO A 10 2.98 -5.33 7.14
C PRO A 10 4.45 -5.66 7.34
N ASP A 11 5.33 -4.66 7.18
CA ASP A 11 6.78 -4.83 7.34
C ASP A 11 7.16 -5.11 8.79
N LEU A 12 6.43 -4.53 9.76
CA LEU A 12 6.60 -4.82 11.17
C LEU A 12 6.30 -6.29 11.49
N PHE A 13 5.26 -6.87 10.91
CA PHE A 13 5.01 -8.31 11.05
C PHE A 13 6.13 -9.14 10.40
N GLY A 14 6.63 -8.71 9.23
CA GLY A 14 7.79 -9.31 8.60
C GLY A 14 9.01 -9.30 9.51
N TYR A 15 9.30 -8.17 10.15
CA TYR A 15 10.38 -8.02 11.12
C TYR A 15 10.22 -8.96 12.33
N PHE A 16 9.03 -9.06 12.91
CA PHE A 16 8.80 -9.99 14.02
C PHE A 16 9.03 -11.45 13.65
N LEU A 17 8.79 -11.82 12.40
CA LEU A 17 8.96 -13.19 11.93
C LEU A 17 10.39 -13.51 11.50
N THR A 18 11.16 -12.52 11.07
CA THR A 18 12.46 -12.74 10.40
C THR A 18 13.64 -12.00 11.02
N GLY A 19 13.37 -10.93 11.81
CA GLY A 19 14.40 -10.03 12.31
C GLY A 19 14.90 -9.01 11.26
N GLU A 20 14.46 -9.11 10.01
CA GLU A 20 14.91 -8.24 8.93
C GLU A 20 14.04 -6.99 8.83
N ARG A 21 14.68 -5.86 8.50
CA ARG A 21 14.01 -4.56 8.36
C ARG A 21 14.03 -4.14 6.91
N VAL A 22 12.87 -4.16 6.30
CA VAL A 22 12.66 -3.71 4.92
C VAL A 22 11.41 -2.84 4.86
N SER A 23 11.27 -2.03 3.82
CA SER A 23 10.00 -1.35 3.47
C SER A 23 9.52 -1.86 2.14
N GLU A 24 8.40 -2.57 2.11
CA GLU A 24 7.83 -3.05 0.86
C GLU A 24 7.25 -1.86 0.07
N TYR A 25 7.56 -1.81 -1.22
CA TYR A 25 7.31 -0.67 -2.10
C TYR A 25 5.85 -0.22 -2.15
N THR A 26 4.92 -1.17 -2.29
CA THR A 26 3.50 -0.81 -2.51
C THR A 26 2.91 -0.13 -1.29
N ILE A 27 3.15 -0.66 -0.08
CA ILE A 27 2.66 -0.04 1.15
C ILE A 27 3.42 1.26 1.47
N ALA A 28 4.73 1.30 1.24
CA ALA A 28 5.53 2.50 1.48
C ALA A 28 5.08 3.67 0.60
N SER A 29 4.63 3.41 -0.63
CA SER A 29 4.15 4.43 -1.56
C SER A 29 2.90 5.16 -1.08
N THR A 30 2.10 4.54 -0.20
CA THR A 30 0.90 5.15 0.37
C THR A 30 1.21 6.26 1.38
N GLY A 31 2.45 6.35 1.84
CA GLY A 31 2.88 7.30 2.87
C GLY A 31 2.98 8.76 2.44
N GLY A 32 2.92 9.04 1.14
CA GLY A 32 2.96 10.39 0.61
C GLY A 32 4.34 11.06 0.62
N PHE A 33 5.40 10.33 0.95
CA PHE A 33 6.78 10.84 0.95
C PHE A 33 7.75 10.06 0.05
N LEU A 34 7.27 9.12 -0.76
CA LEU A 34 8.06 8.52 -1.82
C LEU A 34 8.00 9.38 -3.08
N ASP A 35 9.17 9.59 -3.68
CA ASP A 35 9.27 10.06 -5.06
C ASP A 35 8.81 8.92 -5.99
N ALA A 36 7.71 9.14 -6.69
CA ALA A 36 7.09 8.12 -7.54
C ALA A 36 7.99 7.68 -8.72
N CYS A 37 8.84 8.58 -9.23
CA CYS A 37 9.76 8.27 -10.31
C CYS A 37 10.99 7.51 -9.82
N ARG A 38 11.56 7.96 -8.69
CA ARG A 38 12.77 7.36 -8.11
C ARG A 38 12.49 6.14 -7.26
N ARG A 39 11.26 5.98 -6.80
CA ARG A 39 10.80 4.92 -5.89
C ARG A 39 11.61 4.88 -4.58
N LYS A 40 11.91 6.05 -4.06
CA LYS A 40 12.70 6.24 -2.84
C LYS A 40 12.06 7.31 -1.99
N ALA A 41 12.35 7.28 -0.70
CA ALA A 41 11.95 8.34 0.20
C ALA A 41 12.51 9.69 -0.27
N ASP A 42 11.66 10.70 -0.35
CA ASP A 42 12.06 12.06 -0.71
C ASP A 42 12.58 12.79 0.53
N SER A 43 13.90 13.04 0.53
CA SER A 43 14.58 13.69 1.66
C SER A 43 14.09 15.11 1.91
N ASP A 44 13.66 15.83 0.87
CA ASP A 44 13.19 17.20 0.99
C ASP A 44 11.82 17.25 1.67
N ILE A 45 10.91 16.34 1.30
CA ILE A 45 9.62 16.19 1.96
C ILE A 45 9.83 15.79 3.42
N LEU A 46 10.61 14.75 3.68
CA LEU A 46 10.88 14.27 5.04
C LEU A 46 11.51 15.34 5.93
N SER A 47 12.49 16.09 5.39
CA SER A 47 13.11 17.20 6.10
C SER A 47 12.13 18.30 6.49
N LYS A 48 11.21 18.66 5.57
CA LYS A 48 10.17 19.68 5.83
C LYS A 48 9.20 19.29 6.94
N ILE A 49 8.93 18.00 7.11
CA ILE A 49 8.05 17.49 8.18
C ILE A 49 8.83 17.05 9.42
N GLY A 50 10.15 17.25 9.46
CA GLY A 50 10.99 16.96 10.61
C GLY A 50 11.26 15.48 10.84
N ILE A 51 11.15 14.64 9.81
CA ILE A 51 11.42 13.21 9.87
C ILE A 51 12.78 12.92 9.21
N ARG A 52 13.59 12.12 9.87
CA ARG A 52 14.88 11.70 9.33
C ARG A 52 14.68 10.59 8.30
N ALA A 53 15.28 10.73 7.13
CA ALA A 53 15.17 9.73 6.06
C ALA A 53 15.80 8.36 6.43
N ASP A 54 16.84 8.37 7.27
CA ASP A 54 17.51 7.16 7.75
C ASP A 54 16.68 6.31 8.73
N MET A 55 15.50 6.79 9.13
CA MET A 55 14.55 5.99 9.90
C MET A 55 13.82 4.94 9.07
N PHE A 56 13.77 5.12 7.75
CA PHE A 56 13.08 4.17 6.87
C PHE A 56 14.11 3.19 6.29
N PRO A 57 13.85 1.87 6.39
CA PRO A 57 14.66 0.86 5.72
C PRO A 57 14.65 1.02 4.20
N ASP A 58 15.55 0.30 3.55
CA ASP A 58 15.59 0.22 2.09
C ASP A 58 14.27 -0.30 1.53
N ILE A 59 13.86 0.30 0.42
CA ILE A 59 12.68 -0.13 -0.32
C ILE A 59 12.99 -1.42 -1.06
N VAL A 60 12.13 -2.42 -0.87
CA VAL A 60 12.18 -3.70 -1.61
C VAL A 60 10.92 -3.84 -2.47
N MET A 61 11.10 -4.41 -3.66
CA MET A 61 9.98 -4.66 -4.55
C MET A 61 9.24 -5.94 -4.15
N PRO A 62 7.93 -6.05 -4.46
CA PRO A 62 7.21 -7.30 -4.29
C PRO A 62 7.90 -8.46 -4.99
N GLY A 63 8.17 -9.55 -4.26
CA GLY A 63 8.82 -10.75 -4.79
C GLY A 63 10.35 -10.76 -4.70
N ASP A 64 10.99 -9.62 -4.52
CA ASP A 64 12.46 -9.52 -4.55
C ASP A 64 13.14 -9.89 -3.23
N PHE A 65 12.38 -9.91 -2.15
CA PHE A 65 12.91 -10.20 -0.82
C PHE A 65 12.31 -11.50 -0.27
N SER A 66 13.19 -12.46 0.03
CA SER A 66 12.81 -13.76 0.60
C SER A 66 13.82 -14.18 1.66
N VAL A 67 13.34 -14.36 2.89
CA VAL A 67 14.19 -14.76 4.03
C VAL A 67 13.53 -15.82 4.88
N PRO A 68 14.32 -16.70 5.51
CA PRO A 68 13.80 -17.71 6.43
C PRO A 68 13.25 -17.06 7.71
N LEU A 69 12.29 -17.72 8.33
CA LEU A 69 11.83 -17.35 9.66
C LEU A 69 12.96 -17.44 10.69
N LEU A 70 12.86 -16.67 11.77
CA LEU A 70 13.75 -16.76 12.92
C LEU A 70 13.81 -18.21 13.46
N PRO A 71 14.99 -18.66 13.98
CA PRO A 71 15.14 -20.02 14.52
C PRO A 71 14.08 -20.36 15.58
N GLU A 72 13.83 -19.45 16.51
CA GLU A 72 12.83 -19.62 17.58
C GLU A 72 11.38 -19.78 17.04
N ILE A 73 11.06 -19.06 15.94
CA ILE A 73 9.76 -19.21 15.29
C ILE A 73 9.64 -20.57 14.61
N LYS A 74 10.70 -21.02 13.94
CA LYS A 74 10.74 -22.34 13.31
C LYS A 74 10.59 -23.46 14.35
N GLU A 75 11.30 -23.34 15.46
CA GLU A 75 11.26 -24.33 16.55
C GLU A 75 9.87 -24.39 17.16
N TYR A 76 9.27 -23.23 17.48
CA TYR A 76 7.95 -23.14 18.09
C TYR A 76 6.83 -23.64 17.17
N THR A 77 6.89 -23.33 15.89
CA THR A 77 5.82 -23.65 14.92
C THR A 77 6.04 -24.95 14.15
N GLY A 78 7.26 -25.49 14.13
CA GLY A 78 7.68 -26.58 13.23
C GLY A 78 7.72 -26.17 11.76
N SER A 79 7.53 -24.91 11.43
CA SER A 79 7.47 -24.40 10.06
C SER A 79 8.87 -24.32 9.40
N LYS A 80 8.96 -24.72 8.14
CA LYS A 80 10.14 -24.55 7.28
C LYS A 80 9.94 -23.43 6.25
N ALA A 81 8.87 -22.64 6.38
CA ALA A 81 8.55 -21.56 5.45
C ALA A 81 9.60 -20.46 5.47
N SER A 82 9.66 -19.70 4.38
CA SER A 82 10.31 -18.39 4.29
C SER A 82 9.25 -17.32 4.12
N LEU A 83 9.54 -16.12 4.62
CA LEU A 83 8.76 -14.93 4.32
C LEU A 83 9.19 -14.44 2.93
N VAL A 84 8.21 -14.11 2.09
CA VAL A 84 8.41 -13.46 0.79
C VAL A 84 7.60 -12.17 0.78
N THR A 85 8.20 -11.07 0.32
CA THR A 85 7.46 -9.81 0.13
C THR A 85 6.46 -9.97 -1.01
N VAL A 86 5.25 -9.51 -0.75
CA VAL A 86 4.16 -9.42 -1.73
C VAL A 86 3.69 -7.97 -1.79
N PRO A 87 2.87 -7.55 -2.78
CA PRO A 87 2.24 -6.23 -2.70
C PRO A 87 1.43 -6.14 -1.41
N SER A 88 2.00 -5.52 -0.38
CA SER A 88 1.41 -5.50 0.97
C SER A 88 0.37 -4.41 1.16
N HIS A 89 0.27 -3.46 0.23
CA HIS A 89 -0.93 -2.64 0.07
C HIS A 89 -2.04 -3.50 -0.54
N ASP A 90 -3.14 -3.67 0.17
CA ASP A 90 -4.23 -4.58 -0.22
C ASP A 90 -4.84 -4.25 -1.58
N THR A 91 -4.98 -2.96 -1.91
CA THR A 91 -5.46 -2.51 -3.22
C THR A 91 -4.49 -2.91 -4.35
N ALA A 92 -3.17 -2.82 -4.14
CA ALA A 92 -2.19 -3.25 -5.14
C ALA A 92 -2.29 -4.78 -5.37
N SER A 93 -2.47 -5.55 -4.31
CA SER A 93 -2.74 -6.99 -4.41
C SER A 93 -4.06 -7.30 -5.10
N ALA A 94 -5.12 -6.54 -4.80
CA ALA A 94 -6.42 -6.71 -5.43
C ALA A 94 -6.37 -6.44 -6.95
N PHE A 95 -5.67 -5.39 -7.36
CA PHE A 95 -5.50 -5.07 -8.79
C PHE A 95 -4.68 -6.14 -9.51
N LEU A 96 -3.64 -6.66 -8.85
CA LEU A 96 -2.85 -7.78 -9.39
C LEU A 96 -3.69 -9.06 -9.57
N ALA A 97 -4.58 -9.34 -8.61
CA ALA A 97 -5.40 -10.55 -8.61
C ALA A 97 -6.61 -10.45 -9.55
N ALA A 98 -7.01 -9.25 -9.94
CA ALA A 98 -8.17 -9.06 -10.79
C ALA A 98 -7.90 -9.57 -12.22
N PRO A 99 -8.71 -10.51 -12.75
CA PRO A 99 -8.48 -11.07 -14.07
C PRO A 99 -8.76 -9.98 -15.13
N SER A 100 -7.73 -9.61 -15.87
CA SER A 100 -7.86 -8.73 -17.04
C SER A 100 -6.91 -9.19 -18.14
N SER A 101 -7.44 -9.20 -19.37
CA SER A 101 -6.64 -9.40 -20.59
C SER A 101 -6.32 -8.09 -21.30
N SER A 102 -6.80 -6.95 -20.80
CA SER A 102 -6.59 -5.63 -21.38
C SER A 102 -5.63 -4.81 -20.52
N GLU A 103 -4.68 -4.15 -21.17
CA GLU A 103 -3.80 -3.17 -20.52
C GLU A 103 -4.55 -1.88 -20.16
N ASP A 104 -5.66 -1.59 -20.83
CA ASP A 104 -6.53 -0.43 -20.61
C ASP A 104 -7.63 -0.70 -19.56
N ALA A 105 -7.49 -1.76 -18.77
CA ALA A 105 -8.50 -2.13 -17.78
C ALA A 105 -8.60 -1.09 -16.67
N ILE A 106 -9.83 -0.69 -16.37
CA ILE A 106 -10.16 0.09 -15.18
C ILE A 106 -10.57 -0.87 -14.08
N PHE A 107 -9.93 -0.77 -12.92
CA PHE A 107 -10.23 -1.56 -11.74
C PHE A 107 -11.06 -0.75 -10.76
N LEU A 108 -12.01 -1.40 -10.11
CA LEU A 108 -12.78 -0.82 -9.02
C LEU A 108 -12.74 -1.76 -7.82
N SER A 109 -11.99 -1.37 -6.79
CA SER A 109 -12.05 -2.02 -5.48
C SER A 109 -13.16 -1.38 -4.67
N SER A 110 -14.27 -2.09 -4.50
CA SER A 110 -15.48 -1.55 -3.85
C SER A 110 -15.64 -2.08 -2.44
N GLY A 111 -15.49 -1.20 -1.47
CA GLY A 111 -15.69 -1.45 -0.05
C GLY A 111 -16.38 -0.27 0.63
N THR A 112 -16.16 -0.06 1.91
CA THR A 112 -16.62 1.15 2.63
C THR A 112 -16.15 2.42 1.90
N TRP A 113 -14.88 2.44 1.50
CA TRP A 113 -14.33 3.30 0.46
C TRP A 113 -14.31 2.51 -0.84
N SER A 114 -14.41 3.20 -1.96
CA SER A 114 -14.14 2.63 -3.28
C SER A 114 -12.90 3.28 -3.86
N ILE A 115 -12.03 2.46 -4.43
CA ILE A 115 -10.81 2.91 -5.09
C ILE A 115 -10.92 2.51 -6.56
N MET A 116 -10.93 3.50 -7.43
CA MET A 116 -10.93 3.29 -8.87
C MET A 116 -9.56 3.64 -9.44
N GLY A 117 -9.04 2.83 -10.35
CA GLY A 117 -7.75 3.13 -10.96
C GLY A 117 -7.38 2.25 -12.12
N VAL A 118 -6.22 2.54 -12.64
CA VAL A 118 -5.58 1.82 -13.75
C VAL A 118 -4.15 1.48 -13.39
N MET A 119 -3.58 0.47 -14.01
CA MET A 119 -2.15 0.19 -13.94
C MET A 119 -1.42 0.93 -15.05
N ALA A 120 -0.38 1.69 -14.71
CA ALA A 120 0.46 2.44 -15.63
C ALA A 120 1.93 2.03 -15.44
N ASP A 121 2.74 2.19 -16.49
CA ASP A 121 4.17 1.90 -16.43
C ASP A 121 4.96 3.04 -15.79
N GLU A 122 4.47 4.28 -15.94
CA GLU A 122 5.07 5.49 -15.41
C GLU A 122 4.08 6.30 -14.58
N PRO A 123 4.54 7.08 -13.59
CA PRO A 123 3.66 7.92 -12.80
C PRO A 123 3.08 9.08 -13.61
N VAL A 124 1.82 9.38 -13.39
CA VAL A 124 1.11 10.50 -14.00
C VAL A 124 1.18 11.71 -13.07
N LEU A 125 2.05 12.67 -13.39
CA LEU A 125 2.36 13.85 -12.56
C LEU A 125 1.79 15.15 -13.16
N SER A 126 0.73 15.08 -13.96
CA SER A 126 0.12 16.25 -14.55
C SER A 126 -0.65 17.07 -13.51
N ALA A 127 -0.72 18.38 -13.74
CA ALA A 127 -1.55 19.28 -12.92
C ALA A 127 -3.02 18.85 -12.93
N GLU A 128 -3.51 18.36 -14.06
CA GLU A 128 -4.87 17.87 -14.23
C GLU A 128 -5.13 16.64 -13.34
N ALA A 129 -4.20 15.67 -13.29
CA ALA A 129 -4.34 14.50 -12.40
C ALA A 129 -4.41 14.93 -10.94
N MET A 130 -3.58 15.88 -10.53
CA MET A 130 -3.59 16.46 -9.18
C MET A 130 -4.92 17.19 -8.90
N GLU A 131 -5.41 18.02 -9.80
CA GLU A 131 -6.66 18.76 -9.66
C GLU A 131 -7.85 17.81 -9.49
N HIS A 132 -7.84 16.70 -10.22
CA HIS A 132 -8.87 15.68 -10.14
C HIS A 132 -8.67 14.69 -8.97
N GLY A 133 -7.65 14.87 -8.14
CA GLY A 133 -7.41 14.07 -6.95
C GLY A 133 -6.98 12.63 -7.23
N PHE A 134 -6.21 12.43 -8.30
CA PHE A 134 -5.53 11.16 -8.56
C PHE A 134 -4.24 11.06 -7.77
N SER A 135 -3.93 9.84 -7.33
CA SER A 135 -2.69 9.50 -6.64
C SER A 135 -1.93 8.44 -7.43
N ASN A 136 -0.60 8.52 -7.39
CA ASN A 136 0.27 7.48 -7.91
C ASN A 136 0.75 6.62 -6.74
N GLU A 137 0.42 5.35 -6.77
CA GLU A 137 0.87 4.38 -5.78
C GLU A 137 1.67 3.26 -6.42
N GLY A 138 2.49 2.59 -5.64
CA GLY A 138 3.24 1.45 -6.09
C GLY A 138 2.34 0.26 -6.42
N GLY A 139 2.47 -0.26 -7.62
CA GLY A 139 1.84 -1.49 -8.06
C GLY A 139 2.81 -2.69 -8.06
N ALA A 140 2.28 -3.86 -8.34
CA ALA A 140 3.09 -5.06 -8.57
C ALA A 140 3.98 -4.90 -9.81
N PHE A 141 5.07 -5.68 -9.84
CA PHE A 141 6.03 -5.71 -10.98
C PHE A 141 6.63 -4.35 -11.35
N GLY A 142 6.74 -3.44 -10.37
CA GLY A 142 7.28 -2.11 -10.58
C GLY A 142 6.35 -1.16 -11.37
N ARG A 143 5.11 -1.55 -11.59
CA ARG A 143 4.12 -0.65 -12.20
C ARG A 143 3.64 0.41 -11.20
N ILE A 144 2.97 1.41 -11.71
CA ILE A 144 2.25 2.42 -10.93
C ILE A 144 0.77 2.06 -10.96
N THR A 145 0.12 2.20 -9.85
CA THR A 145 -1.33 2.19 -9.76
C THR A 145 -1.79 3.64 -9.64
N LEU A 146 -2.30 4.19 -10.75
CA LEU A 146 -2.92 5.52 -10.75
C LEU A 146 -4.34 5.37 -10.24
N ILE A 147 -4.61 5.88 -9.06
CA ILE A 147 -5.88 5.66 -8.36
C ILE A 147 -6.58 6.94 -7.98
N LYS A 148 -7.88 6.82 -7.78
CA LYS A 148 -8.72 7.84 -7.17
C LYS A 148 -9.59 7.21 -6.11
N ASN A 149 -9.54 7.77 -4.91
CA ASN A 149 -10.45 7.43 -3.84
C ASN A 149 -11.82 8.06 -4.10
N ILE A 150 -12.85 7.25 -4.07
CA ILE A 150 -14.24 7.68 -4.20
C ILE A 150 -15.04 7.13 -3.00
N MET A 151 -16.12 7.82 -2.67
CA MET A 151 -16.99 7.35 -1.60
C MET A 151 -17.70 6.07 -2.06
N GLY A 152 -17.56 5.01 -1.28
CA GLY A 152 -18.13 3.70 -1.60
C GLY A 152 -19.39 3.39 -0.79
N LEU A 153 -19.47 2.18 -0.27
CA LEU A 153 -20.62 1.66 0.50
C LEU A 153 -20.87 2.43 1.81
N TRP A 154 -19.98 3.33 2.21
CA TRP A 154 -20.21 4.23 3.33
C TRP A 154 -21.50 5.07 3.13
N ILE A 155 -21.81 5.49 1.88
CA ILE A 155 -23.04 6.22 1.55
C ILE A 155 -24.27 5.38 1.91
N GLU A 156 -24.26 4.09 1.54
CA GLU A 156 -25.34 3.16 1.90
C GLU A 156 -25.47 3.01 3.41
N GLN A 157 -24.35 2.82 4.11
CA GLN A 157 -24.33 2.68 5.56
C GLN A 157 -24.89 3.89 6.27
N GLU A 158 -24.54 5.11 5.85
CA GLU A 158 -25.09 6.34 6.41
C GLU A 158 -26.56 6.51 6.08
N SER A 159 -26.99 6.19 4.87
CA SER A 159 -28.40 6.18 4.49
C SER A 159 -29.22 5.22 5.40
N ARG A 160 -28.71 4.02 5.62
CA ARG A 160 -29.33 3.05 6.55
C ARG A 160 -29.41 3.57 7.98
N ARG A 161 -28.34 4.22 8.47
CA ARG A 161 -28.34 4.85 9.80
C ARG A 161 -29.39 5.94 9.91
N GLN A 162 -29.53 6.78 8.88
CA GLN A 162 -30.53 7.83 8.83
C GLN A 162 -31.95 7.25 8.84
N TRP A 163 -32.22 6.27 7.99
CA TRP A 163 -33.54 5.62 7.92
C TRP A 163 -33.90 4.94 9.24
N LYS A 164 -32.95 4.31 9.91
CA LYS A 164 -33.17 3.74 11.23
C LYS A 164 -33.57 4.81 12.26
N ARG A 165 -32.94 6.00 12.24
CA ARG A 165 -33.31 7.13 13.12
C ARG A 165 -34.73 7.62 12.81
N GLU A 166 -35.20 7.51 11.58
CA GLU A 166 -36.54 7.86 11.14
C GLU A 166 -37.56 6.72 11.38
N GLY A 167 -37.17 5.65 12.06
CA GLY A 167 -38.06 4.52 12.36
C GLY A 167 -38.36 3.61 11.19
N LYS A 168 -37.63 3.73 10.06
CA LYS A 168 -37.77 2.86 8.91
C LYS A 168 -36.99 1.56 9.14
N SER A 169 -37.60 0.40 8.84
CA SER A 169 -36.96 -0.92 8.78
C SER A 169 -36.87 -1.39 7.34
N TYR A 170 -35.84 -2.14 7.02
CA TYR A 170 -35.62 -2.87 5.75
C TYR A 170 -35.17 -4.26 6.03
#